data_b6d2b6a02c485a9247dafb809e63738e
#
_entry.id   b6d2b6a02c485a9247dafb809e63738e
#
_cell.length_a   1.000
_cell.length_b   1.000
_cell.length_c   1.000
_cell.angle_alpha   90.00
_cell.angle_beta   90.00
_cell.angle_gamma   90.00
#
_symmetry.space_group_name_H-M   'P 1'
#
loop_
_entity.id
_entity.type
_entity.pdbx_description
1 polymer ?
#
loop_
_entity_poly.entity_id
_entity_poly.type
_entity_poly.pdbx_seq_one_letter_code
_entity_poly.pdbx_strand_id
1 'polypeptide(L)'
;ALHLRTRRQRQMCIRDSDVSAPFLTSDAMDHINQLGVKHLLVDLPSIDKADDGGVLGNHRSFFNKGDTISELLYIPNDLLDGFGFLQIQIPNWSLDSAPSRPIFFPV
;
A
#
# COMPACT_ATOMS: atom_id res chain seq x y z
N ALA A 1 -6.53 -14.31 7.25
CA ALA A 1 -5.93 -14.27 5.94
C ALA A 1 -6.01 -12.88 5.32
N LEU A 2 -5.09 -12.56 4.42
CA LEU A 2 -5.01 -11.25 3.76
C LEU A 2 -6.31 -10.86 3.06
N HIS A 3 -6.97 -11.82 2.40
CA HIS A 3 -8.24 -11.57 1.72
C HIS A 3 -9.35 -11.10 2.67
N LEU A 4 -9.51 -11.75 3.82
CA LEU A 4 -10.49 -11.34 4.83
C LEU A 4 -10.16 -9.97 5.40
N ARG A 5 -8.88 -9.68 5.60
CA ARG A 5 -8.40 -8.38 6.06
C ARG A 5 -8.74 -7.28 5.06
N THR A 6 -8.49 -7.52 3.78
CA THR A 6 -8.81 -6.57 2.70
C THR A 6 -10.31 -6.27 2.64
N ARG A 7 -11.15 -7.31 2.74
CA ARG A 7 -12.61 -7.12 2.77
C ARG A 7 -13.05 -6.31 3.98
N ARG A 8 -12.51 -6.61 5.15
CA ARG A 8 -12.79 -5.85 6.37
C ARG A 8 -12.43 -4.38 6.21
N GLN A 9 -11.26 -4.10 5.69
CA GLN A 9 -10.80 -2.73 5.48
C GLN A 9 -11.71 -1.97 4.52
N ARG A 10 -12.09 -2.57 3.40
CA ARG A 10 -13.04 -1.96 2.46
C ARG A 10 -14.39 -1.67 3.11
N GLN A 11 -14.90 -2.61 3.90
CA GLN A 11 -16.16 -2.41 4.63
C GLN A 11 -16.03 -1.29 5.65
N MET A 12 -14.92 -1.22 6.37
CA MET A 12 -14.65 -0.16 7.33
C MET A 12 -14.58 1.21 6.66
N CYS A 13 -13.89 1.32 5.51
CA CYS A 13 -13.78 2.58 4.76
C CYS A 13 -15.12 3.04 4.21
N ILE A 14 -16.02 2.13 3.86
CA ILE A 14 -17.33 2.45 3.27
C ILE A 14 -18.39 2.71 4.34
N ARG A 15 -18.38 1.94 5.41
CA ARG A 15 -19.48 1.92 6.39
C ARG A 15 -19.25 2.83 7.60
N ASP A 16 -18.02 3.12 7.94
CA ASP A 16 -17.71 3.69 9.24
C ASP A 16 -16.54 4.67 9.13
N SER A 17 -16.89 5.91 8.80
CA SER A 17 -15.93 7.01 8.74
C SER A 17 -15.31 7.33 10.10
N ASP A 18 -15.90 6.84 11.19
CA ASP A 18 -15.44 7.09 12.56
C ASP A 18 -14.40 6.08 13.03
N VAL A 19 -14.26 4.95 12.31
CA VAL A 19 -13.25 3.94 12.64
C VAL A 19 -11.93 4.29 11.96
N SER A 20 -10.89 4.44 12.78
CA SER A 20 -9.54 4.67 12.28
C SER A 20 -9.09 3.51 11.40
N ALA A 21 -8.76 3.79 10.14
CA ALA A 21 -8.22 2.80 9.22
C ALA A 21 -6.81 2.36 9.67
N PRO A 22 -6.43 1.09 9.44
CA PRO A 22 -5.07 0.64 9.71
C PRO A 22 -4.03 1.44 8.91
N PHE A 23 -2.87 1.64 9.51
CA PHE A 23 -1.75 2.34 8.91
C PHE A 23 -0.43 1.74 9.40
N LEU A 24 0.69 2.15 8.81
CA LEU A 24 2.03 1.75 9.25
C LEU A 24 2.57 2.77 10.25
N THR A 25 3.27 2.27 11.27
CA THR A 25 4.01 3.15 12.17
C THR A 25 5.29 3.68 11.51
N SER A 26 5.84 4.76 12.04
CA SER A 26 7.13 5.27 11.56
C SER A 26 8.24 4.24 11.68
N ASP A 27 8.25 3.48 12.78
CA ASP A 27 9.24 2.42 12.99
C ASP A 27 9.10 1.30 11.96
N ALA A 28 7.89 0.89 11.63
CA ALA A 28 7.64 -0.10 10.59
C ALA A 28 8.13 0.41 9.23
N MET A 29 7.89 1.67 8.93
CA MET A 29 8.33 2.27 7.67
C MET A 29 9.85 2.36 7.59
N ASP A 30 10.51 2.72 8.69
CA ASP A 30 11.97 2.74 8.77
C ASP A 30 12.54 1.35 8.51
N HIS A 31 11.93 0.31 9.06
CA HIS A 31 12.33 -1.07 8.82
C HIS A 31 12.20 -1.48 7.35
N ILE A 32 11.07 -1.14 6.72
CA ILE A 32 10.84 -1.37 5.29
C ILE A 32 11.90 -0.67 4.45
N ASN A 33 12.22 0.59 4.80
CA ASN A 33 13.28 1.35 4.15
C ASN A 33 14.65 0.68 4.27
N GLN A 34 14.96 0.14 5.43
CA GLN A 34 16.23 -0.58 5.68
C GLN A 34 16.33 -1.87 4.87
N LEU A 35 15.22 -2.54 4.60
CA LEU A 35 15.19 -3.74 3.76
C LEU A 35 15.44 -3.44 2.29
N GLY A 36 15.44 -2.19 1.87
CA GLY A 36 15.69 -1.80 0.49
C GLY A 36 14.51 -2.04 -0.45
N VAL A 37 13.30 -2.06 0.08
CA VAL A 37 12.07 -2.20 -0.72
C VAL A 37 11.93 -1.01 -1.66
N LYS A 38 11.69 -1.27 -2.95
CA LYS A 38 11.54 -0.25 -4.00
C LYS A 38 10.09 0.03 -4.37
N HIS A 39 9.26 -1.00 -4.28
CA HIS A 39 7.83 -0.90 -4.60
C HIS A 39 7.06 -1.53 -3.46
N LEU A 40 6.34 -0.71 -2.71
CA LEU A 40 5.52 -1.17 -1.58
C LEU A 40 4.06 -1.27 -2.04
N LEU A 41 3.52 -2.48 -1.98
CA LEU A 41 2.15 -2.75 -2.37
C LEU A 41 1.38 -3.24 -1.14
N VAL A 42 0.32 -2.54 -0.79
CA VAL A 42 -0.45 -2.82 0.43
C VAL A 42 -1.95 -2.86 0.16
N ASP A 43 -2.64 -3.61 0.97
CA ASP A 43 -4.10 -3.66 1.00
C ASP A 43 -4.71 -2.61 1.93
N LEU A 44 -3.89 -1.72 2.46
CA LEU A 44 -4.31 -0.62 3.33
C LEU A 44 -4.92 0.53 2.52
N PRO A 45 -5.87 1.29 3.10
CA PRO A 45 -6.35 2.53 2.47
C PRO A 45 -5.25 3.58 2.36
N SER A 46 -4.35 3.63 3.33
CA SER A 46 -3.17 4.48 3.32
C SER A 46 -2.10 3.91 4.24
N ILE A 47 -0.84 4.13 3.92
CA ILE A 47 0.26 3.77 4.83
C ILE A 47 0.42 4.77 5.96
N ASP A 48 -0.13 5.97 5.83
CA ASP A 48 -0.17 6.98 6.87
C ASP A 48 -1.54 7.01 7.55
N LYS A 49 -1.56 7.53 8.78
CA LYS A 49 -2.78 7.72 9.54
C LYS A 49 -3.71 8.70 8.82
N ALA A 50 -5.00 8.41 8.81
CA ALA A 50 -5.99 9.22 8.08
C ALA A 50 -6.05 10.67 8.57
N ASP A 51 -5.84 10.90 9.86
CA ASP A 51 -5.92 12.21 10.50
C ASP A 51 -4.54 12.75 10.94
N ASP A 52 -3.54 12.59 10.10
CA ASP A 52 -2.18 13.04 10.38
C ASP A 52 -1.96 14.54 10.12
N GLY A 53 -3.01 15.29 9.83
CA GLY A 53 -2.93 16.70 9.49
C GLY A 53 -2.30 16.99 8.12
N GLY A 54 -2.26 16.00 7.23
CA GLY A 54 -1.66 16.14 5.90
C GLY A 54 -0.13 16.03 5.90
N VAL A 55 0.47 15.58 7.01
CA VAL A 55 1.93 15.44 7.13
C VAL A 55 2.46 14.35 6.19
N LEU A 56 1.74 13.24 6.03
CA LEU A 56 2.10 12.13 5.14
C LEU A 56 3.56 11.66 5.34
N GLY A 57 3.95 11.47 6.60
CA GLY A 57 5.34 11.19 6.97
C GLY A 57 5.91 9.93 6.33
N ASN A 58 5.13 8.84 6.31
CA ASN A 58 5.55 7.57 5.70
C ASN A 58 5.64 7.67 4.17
N HIS A 59 4.68 8.34 3.54
CA HIS A 59 4.72 8.59 2.09
C HIS A 59 5.95 9.40 1.72
N ARG A 60 6.22 10.49 2.42
CA ARG A 60 7.37 11.35 2.15
C ARG A 60 8.69 10.62 2.35
N SER A 61 8.78 9.83 3.42
CA SER A 61 9.97 9.02 3.72
C SER A 61 10.30 8.06 2.58
N PHE A 62 9.29 7.43 2.00
CA PHE A 62 9.46 6.47 0.93
C PHE A 62 9.73 7.14 -0.41
N PHE A 63 8.99 8.19 -0.75
CA PHE A 63 9.12 8.91 -2.01
C PHE A 63 10.46 9.66 -2.14
N ASN A 64 11.05 10.10 -1.03
CA ASN A 64 12.35 10.75 -1.04
C ASN A 64 13.46 9.89 -1.62
N LYS A 65 13.27 8.58 -1.65
CA LYS A 65 14.21 7.63 -2.26
C LYS A 65 13.90 7.35 -3.73
N GLY A 66 12.83 7.91 -4.28
CA GLY A 66 12.36 7.60 -5.61
C GLY A 66 11.59 6.28 -5.69
N ASP A 67 11.15 5.76 -4.57
CA ASP A 67 10.41 4.51 -4.48
C ASP A 67 8.90 4.75 -4.64
N THR A 68 8.13 3.70 -4.95
CA THR A 68 6.69 3.82 -5.23
C THR A 68 5.84 3.05 -4.23
N ILE A 69 4.60 3.53 -4.05
CA ILE A 69 3.61 2.93 -3.16
C ILE A 69 2.33 2.68 -3.94
N SER A 70 1.78 1.49 -3.82
CA SER A 70 0.43 1.16 -4.30
C SER A 70 -0.44 0.75 -3.12
N GLU A 71 -1.58 1.40 -3.00
CA GLU A 71 -2.51 1.23 -1.88
C GLU A 71 -3.84 0.65 -2.37
N LEU A 72 -4.68 0.20 -1.45
CA LEU A 72 -6.00 -0.36 -1.72
C LEU A 72 -5.98 -1.58 -2.63
N LEU A 73 -4.91 -2.37 -2.58
CA LEU A 73 -4.81 -3.57 -3.38
C LEU A 73 -5.79 -4.65 -2.91
N TYR A 74 -6.21 -5.46 -3.85
CA TYR A 74 -6.83 -6.74 -3.56
C TYR A 74 -5.74 -7.82 -3.59
N ILE A 75 -5.46 -8.42 -2.44
CA ILE A 75 -4.50 -9.51 -2.31
C ILE A 75 -5.28 -10.81 -2.06
N PRO A 76 -5.25 -11.78 -2.99
CA PRO A 76 -6.00 -13.02 -2.80
C PRO A 76 -5.41 -13.90 -1.69
N ASN A 77 -6.26 -14.70 -1.08
CA ASN A 77 -5.88 -15.58 0.03
C ASN A 77 -4.87 -16.66 -0.36
N ASP A 78 -4.91 -17.09 -1.60
CA ASP A 78 -4.05 -18.14 -2.12
C ASP A 78 -2.71 -17.66 -2.62
N LEU A 79 -2.45 -16.37 -2.51
CA LEU A 79 -1.12 -15.82 -2.79
C LEU A 79 -0.17 -16.23 -1.68
N LEU A 80 0.82 -17.05 -2.04
CA LEU A 80 1.84 -17.52 -1.12
C LEU A 80 3.06 -16.61 -1.14
N ASP A 81 3.78 -16.61 -0.03
CA ASP A 81 5.10 -15.95 0.03
C ASP A 81 6.06 -16.62 -0.96
N GLY A 82 6.81 -15.81 -1.67
CA GLY A 82 7.77 -16.34 -2.64
C GLY A 82 8.21 -15.31 -3.66
N PHE A 83 8.90 -15.81 -4.65
CA PHE A 83 9.42 -15.00 -5.75
C PHE A 83 8.45 -15.00 -6.92
N GLY A 84 8.56 -13.97 -7.75
CA GLY A 84 7.75 -13.85 -8.95
C GLY A 84 8.09 -12.60 -9.74
N PHE A 85 7.32 -12.38 -10.79
CA PHE A 85 7.38 -11.16 -11.57
C PHE A 85 6.22 -10.26 -11.22
N LEU A 86 6.51 -9.00 -10.92
CA LEU A 86 5.49 -7.99 -10.66
C LEU A 86 5.42 -7.04 -11.84
N GLN A 87 4.24 -6.91 -12.43
CA GLN A 87 3.94 -5.93 -13.45
C GLN A 87 2.99 -4.89 -12.87
N ILE A 88 3.36 -3.61 -12.96
CA ILE A 88 2.51 -2.51 -12.53
C ILE A 88 2.17 -1.67 -13.75
N GLN A 89 0.91 -1.67 -14.15
CA GLN A 89 0.41 -0.85 -15.26
C GLN A 89 -0.13 0.46 -14.70
N ILE A 90 0.29 1.57 -15.30
CA ILE A 90 -0.14 2.91 -14.95
C ILE A 90 -0.50 3.69 -16.21
N PRO A 91 -1.46 4.65 -16.15
CA PRO A 91 -1.70 5.55 -17.26
C PRO A 91 -0.52 6.51 -17.47
N ASN A 92 -0.37 7.01 -18.68
CA ASN A 92 0.65 7.99 -19.02
C ASN A 92 0.20 9.40 -18.59
N TRP A 93 0.11 9.62 -17.29
CA TRP A 93 -0.28 10.89 -16.70
C TRP A 93 0.91 11.56 -16.02
N SER A 94 0.99 12.87 -16.16
CA SER A 94 2.01 13.68 -15.48
C SER A 94 1.47 14.16 -14.13
N LEU A 95 1.14 13.22 -13.24
CA LEU A 95 0.60 13.46 -11.90
C LEU A 95 1.43 12.71 -10.87
N ASP A 96 1.31 13.11 -9.61
CA ASP A 96 1.97 12.47 -8.49
C ASP A 96 1.29 11.16 -8.04
N SER A 97 0.05 10.94 -8.46
CA SER A 97 -0.67 9.69 -8.21
C SER A 97 -1.56 9.34 -9.40
N ALA A 98 -1.82 8.05 -9.59
CA ALA A 98 -2.65 7.53 -10.67
C ALA A 98 -3.23 6.17 -10.31
N PRO A 99 -4.35 5.77 -10.92
CA PRO A 99 -4.81 4.39 -10.83
C PRO A 99 -3.72 3.45 -11.36
N SER A 100 -3.55 2.29 -10.71
CA SER A 100 -2.59 1.29 -11.16
C SER A 100 -3.23 -0.09 -11.19
N ARG A 101 -2.65 -0.98 -11.97
CA ARG A 101 -3.06 -2.38 -12.04
C ARG A 101 -1.86 -3.28 -11.80
N PRO A 102 -1.53 -3.59 -10.55
CA PRO A 102 -0.48 -4.56 -10.26
C PRO A 102 -0.94 -5.98 -10.59
N ILE A 103 -0.08 -6.74 -11.26
CA ILE A 103 -0.28 -8.16 -11.54
C ILE A 103 0.98 -8.89 -11.10
N PHE A 104 0.80 -9.91 -10.26
CA PHE A 104 1.90 -10.73 -9.79
C PHE A 104 1.84 -12.11 -10.44
N PHE A 105 2.96 -12.53 -11.02
CA PHE A 105 3.14 -13.85 -11.63
C PHE A 105 4.10 -14.65 -10.75
N PRO A 106 3.60 -15.58 -9.91
CA PRO A 106 4.48 -16.40 -9.09
C PRO A 106 5.36 -17.29 -9.95
N VAL A 107 6.56 -17.56 -9.50
CA VAL A 107 7.52 -18.43 -10.16
C VAL A 107 7.45 -19.84 -9.58
#